data_fcad0448b801f53f92c01bc06e3901f8
#
_entry.id   fcad0448b801f53f92c01bc06e3901f8
#
_cell.length_a   1.000
_cell.length_b   1.000
_cell.length_c   1.000
_cell.angle_alpha   90.00
_cell.angle_beta   90.00
_cell.angle_gamma   90.00
#
_symmetry.space_group_name_H-M   'P 1'
#
loop_
_entity.id
_entity.type
_entity.pdbx_description
1 polymer ?
#
loop_
_entity_poly.entity_id
_entity_poly.type
_entity_poly.pdbx_seq_one_letter_code
_entity_poly.pdbx_strand_id
1 'polypeptide(L)'
;CTGRSKAEMQPELWKIGLDGMIGGNGSYVEHHGQVLMHQLISKEDAAKIVDWLTERHLAFYLESNNGLFASPDFRERARETLKTYAIQKGQSAESVEGKEPEDFIHGLQYGGELYRDDLNKVSFVLESYQDHLDSKEAFPQLEAHTWGGRGETALFGDLGFKDINKAHAIDVLLEYLGAKRLDT
;
A
#
# COMPACT_ATOMS: atom_id res chain seq x y z
N CYS A 1 8.85 11.14 -0.25
CA CYS A 1 8.68 9.97 -1.09
C CYS A 1 8.41 8.74 -0.22
N THR A 2 7.32 8.01 -0.45
CA THR A 2 6.86 6.90 0.40
C THR A 2 6.14 5.80 -0.41
N GLY A 3 6.03 4.59 0.18
CA GLY A 3 5.15 3.53 -0.32
C GLY A 3 3.69 3.72 0.07
N ARG A 4 3.38 4.63 0.99
CA ARG A 4 2.04 4.88 1.50
C ARG A 4 1.19 5.65 0.51
N SER A 5 -0.12 5.37 0.48
CA SER A 5 -1.10 6.22 -0.18
C SER A 5 -1.35 7.50 0.62
N LYS A 6 -1.91 8.54 -0.01
CA LYS A 6 -2.12 9.84 0.64
C LYS A 6 -2.99 9.72 1.90
N ALA A 7 -4.02 8.87 1.88
CA ALA A 7 -4.90 8.62 3.03
C ALA A 7 -4.19 7.97 4.24
N GLU A 8 -3.07 7.29 4.01
CA GLU A 8 -2.28 6.65 5.08
C GLU A 8 -1.28 7.63 5.74
N MET A 9 -1.13 8.82 5.19
CA MET A 9 -0.22 9.82 5.70
C MET A 9 -0.77 10.46 6.97
N GLN A 10 -0.01 10.38 8.06
CA GLN A 10 -0.39 10.99 9.33
C GLN A 10 -0.45 12.52 9.21
N PRO A 11 -1.49 13.16 9.79
CA PRO A 11 -1.67 14.61 9.71
C PRO A 11 -0.46 15.43 10.20
N GLU A 12 0.32 14.88 11.14
CA GLU A 12 1.52 15.49 11.70
C GLU A 12 2.61 15.72 10.65
N LEU A 13 2.70 14.84 9.66
CA LEU A 13 3.69 14.97 8.57
C LEU A 13 3.38 16.20 7.68
N TRP A 14 2.10 16.51 7.48
CA TRP A 14 1.71 17.69 6.71
C TRP A 14 2.01 19.00 7.46
N LYS A 15 2.00 18.98 8.80
CA LYS A 15 2.34 20.15 9.64
C LYS A 15 3.83 20.55 9.55
N ILE A 16 4.69 19.67 9.04
CA ILE A 16 6.11 19.97 8.80
C ILE A 16 6.28 20.99 7.66
N GLY A 17 5.26 21.19 6.82
CA GLY A 17 5.30 22.11 5.67
C GLY A 17 5.93 21.44 4.44
N LEU A 18 5.48 20.25 4.09
CA LEU A 18 5.93 19.55 2.89
C LEU A 18 5.39 20.24 1.64
N ASP A 19 6.25 20.49 0.65
CA ASP A 19 5.87 21.08 -0.64
C ASP A 19 5.05 20.12 -1.51
N GLY A 20 5.15 18.80 -1.25
CA GLY A 20 4.42 17.78 -1.98
C GLY A 20 4.74 16.38 -1.50
N MET A 21 4.26 15.39 -2.24
CA MET A 21 4.58 13.99 -1.94
C MET A 21 4.68 13.14 -3.21
N ILE A 22 5.49 12.11 -3.11
CA ILE A 22 5.46 10.94 -3.96
C ILE A 22 4.92 9.80 -3.10
N GLY A 23 3.77 9.24 -3.47
CA GLY A 23 3.04 8.21 -2.74
C GLY A 23 2.74 6.96 -3.57
N GLY A 24 2.11 5.94 -2.93
CA GLY A 24 1.67 4.73 -3.60
C GLY A 24 2.78 3.98 -4.34
N ASN A 25 3.99 3.89 -3.76
CA ASN A 25 5.20 3.33 -4.41
C ASN A 25 5.61 4.03 -5.72
N GLY A 26 5.16 5.27 -5.93
CA GLY A 26 5.46 6.05 -7.14
C GLY A 26 4.27 6.22 -8.08
N SER A 27 3.09 5.68 -7.75
CA SER A 27 1.88 5.86 -8.55
C SER A 27 1.27 7.26 -8.44
N TYR A 28 1.66 8.03 -7.43
CA TYR A 28 1.15 9.37 -7.16
C TYR A 28 2.27 10.39 -6.95
N VAL A 29 2.16 11.54 -7.62
CA VAL A 29 3.07 12.69 -7.48
C VAL A 29 2.26 13.95 -7.36
N GLU A 30 2.48 14.70 -6.28
CA GLU A 30 1.85 15.99 -6.00
C GLU A 30 2.90 17.01 -5.59
N HIS A 31 2.77 18.26 -6.06
CA HIS A 31 3.59 19.40 -5.66
C HIS A 31 2.72 20.65 -5.48
N HIS A 32 2.79 21.28 -4.31
CA HIS A 32 1.97 22.45 -3.92
C HIS A 32 0.47 22.29 -4.23
N GLY A 33 -0.09 21.10 -3.96
CA GLY A 33 -1.50 20.78 -4.20
C GLY A 33 -1.86 20.47 -5.66
N GLN A 34 -0.90 20.59 -6.58
CA GLN A 34 -1.09 20.18 -7.97
C GLN A 34 -0.68 18.72 -8.16
N VAL A 35 -1.60 17.89 -8.64
CA VAL A 35 -1.33 16.50 -9.01
C VAL A 35 -0.60 16.48 -10.35
N LEU A 36 0.64 15.97 -10.37
CA LEU A 36 1.48 15.85 -11.56
C LEU A 36 1.30 14.48 -12.22
N MET A 37 1.10 13.45 -11.41
CA MET A 37 0.84 12.08 -11.86
C MET A 37 -0.04 11.35 -10.87
N HIS A 38 -1.02 10.58 -11.36
CA HIS A 38 -1.78 9.64 -10.57
C HIS A 38 -2.15 8.43 -11.43
N GLN A 39 -1.42 7.35 -11.25
CA GLN A 39 -1.69 6.08 -11.92
C GLN A 39 -2.56 5.21 -11.01
N LEU A 40 -3.69 4.76 -11.54
CA LEU A 40 -4.69 3.97 -10.83
C LEU A 40 -4.79 2.58 -11.45
N ILE A 41 -4.90 1.56 -10.59
CA ILE A 41 -5.26 0.20 -11.03
C ILE A 41 -6.60 0.28 -11.75
N SER A 42 -6.72 -0.35 -12.91
CA SER A 42 -7.97 -0.34 -13.67
C SER A 42 -9.11 -0.92 -12.84
N LYS A 43 -10.32 -0.41 -13.02
CA LYS A 43 -11.51 -0.93 -12.31
C LYS A 43 -11.69 -2.44 -12.52
N GLU A 44 -11.36 -2.91 -13.72
CA GLU A 44 -11.44 -4.33 -14.06
C GLU A 44 -10.41 -5.16 -13.30
N ASP A 45 -9.15 -4.71 -13.23
CA ASP A 45 -8.11 -5.41 -12.47
C ASP A 45 -8.38 -5.33 -10.97
N ALA A 46 -8.85 -4.18 -10.48
CA ALA A 46 -9.24 -4.01 -9.07
C ALA A 46 -10.32 -5.03 -8.67
N ALA A 47 -11.36 -5.19 -9.50
CA ALA A 47 -12.42 -6.19 -9.25
C ALA A 47 -11.86 -7.62 -9.26
N LYS A 48 -11.04 -7.98 -10.25
CA LYS A 48 -10.40 -9.30 -10.31
C LYS A 48 -9.51 -9.59 -9.09
N ILE A 49 -8.79 -8.58 -8.58
CA ILE A 49 -7.95 -8.73 -7.37
C ILE A 49 -8.84 -9.00 -6.15
N VAL A 50 -9.92 -8.23 -5.98
CA VAL A 50 -10.85 -8.41 -4.86
C VAL A 50 -11.47 -9.81 -4.88
N ASP A 51 -11.95 -10.26 -6.05
CA ASP A 51 -12.52 -11.60 -6.23
C ASP A 51 -11.48 -12.68 -5.90
N TRP A 52 -10.28 -12.58 -6.46
CA TRP A 52 -9.19 -13.54 -6.26
C TRP A 52 -8.76 -13.67 -4.78
N LEU A 53 -8.63 -12.54 -4.08
CA LEU A 53 -8.29 -12.53 -2.65
C LEU A 53 -9.42 -13.09 -1.79
N THR A 54 -10.68 -12.77 -2.15
CA THR A 54 -11.86 -13.26 -1.46
C THR A 54 -12.03 -14.78 -1.61
N GLU A 55 -11.89 -15.30 -2.83
CA GLU A 55 -11.97 -16.74 -3.12
C GLU A 55 -10.89 -17.56 -2.40
N ARG A 56 -9.71 -16.97 -2.20
CA ARG A 56 -8.59 -17.58 -1.47
C ARG A 56 -8.66 -17.34 0.04
N HIS A 57 -9.67 -16.62 0.52
CA HIS A 57 -9.80 -16.26 1.93
C HIS A 57 -8.58 -15.51 2.48
N LEU A 58 -7.90 -14.70 1.67
CA LEU A 58 -6.80 -13.85 2.09
C LEU A 58 -7.34 -12.51 2.58
N ALA A 59 -7.00 -12.14 3.81
CA ALA A 59 -7.37 -10.83 4.35
C ALA A 59 -6.57 -9.72 3.67
N PHE A 60 -7.22 -8.65 3.24
CA PHE A 60 -6.61 -7.59 2.45
C PHE A 60 -7.15 -6.20 2.80
N TYR A 61 -6.43 -5.17 2.36
CA TYR A 61 -6.94 -3.82 2.28
C TYR A 61 -6.52 -3.13 0.98
N LEU A 62 -7.42 -2.31 0.51
CA LEU A 62 -7.30 -1.54 -0.73
C LEU A 62 -6.77 -0.15 -0.40
N GLU A 63 -5.72 0.28 -1.09
CA GLU A 63 -5.05 1.55 -0.83
C GLU A 63 -5.40 2.59 -1.89
N SER A 64 -6.12 3.61 -1.46
CA SER A 64 -6.52 4.77 -2.26
C SER A 64 -6.03 6.06 -1.60
N ASN A 65 -6.00 7.16 -2.35
CA ASN A 65 -5.80 8.48 -1.77
C ASN A 65 -7.01 8.99 -0.97
N ASN A 66 -8.17 8.33 -1.14
CA ASN A 66 -9.43 8.66 -0.44
C ASN A 66 -9.68 7.82 0.82
N GLY A 67 -8.86 6.80 1.07
CA GLY A 67 -9.00 5.92 2.23
C GLY A 67 -8.30 4.58 2.04
N LEU A 68 -8.23 3.81 3.12
CA LEU A 68 -7.77 2.42 3.13
C LEU A 68 -8.97 1.54 3.48
N PHE A 69 -9.35 0.63 2.57
CA PHE A 69 -10.60 -0.13 2.68
C PHE A 69 -10.30 -1.60 2.92
N ALA A 70 -10.58 -2.08 4.14
CA ALA A 70 -10.28 -3.43 4.57
C ALA A 70 -11.37 -4.44 4.18
N SER A 71 -10.95 -5.68 3.89
CA SER A 71 -11.87 -6.81 3.79
C SER A 71 -12.60 -7.05 5.12
N PRO A 72 -13.80 -7.65 5.11
CA PRO A 72 -14.60 -7.81 6.33
C PRO A 72 -13.89 -8.57 7.46
N ASP A 73 -13.04 -9.52 7.10
CA ASP A 73 -12.29 -10.40 8.01
C ASP A 73 -10.90 -9.87 8.38
N PHE A 74 -10.48 -8.73 7.81
CA PHE A 74 -9.12 -8.19 7.98
C PHE A 74 -8.77 -7.94 9.45
N ARG A 75 -9.71 -7.40 10.24
CA ARG A 75 -9.47 -7.11 11.65
C ARG A 75 -9.04 -8.36 12.44
N GLU A 76 -9.73 -9.46 12.22
CA GLU A 76 -9.45 -10.71 12.93
C GLU A 76 -8.15 -11.35 12.40
N ARG A 77 -8.00 -11.46 11.09
CA ARG A 77 -6.94 -12.23 10.46
C ARG A 77 -5.60 -11.50 10.40
N ALA A 78 -5.59 -10.17 10.31
CA ALA A 78 -4.35 -9.39 10.24
C ALA A 78 -3.76 -9.03 11.62
N ARG A 79 -4.52 -9.15 12.71
CA ARG A 79 -4.12 -8.69 14.04
C ARG A 79 -2.75 -9.23 14.48
N GLU A 80 -2.57 -10.54 14.47
CA GLU A 80 -1.32 -11.15 14.94
C GLU A 80 -0.15 -10.91 13.98
N THR A 81 -0.44 -10.85 12.68
CA THR A 81 0.56 -10.54 11.66
C THR A 81 1.08 -9.10 11.81
N LEU A 82 0.19 -8.14 12.09
CA LEU A 82 0.56 -6.74 12.32
C LEU A 82 1.34 -6.55 13.61
N LYS A 83 0.99 -7.26 14.69
CA LYS A 83 1.78 -7.29 15.93
C LYS A 83 3.19 -7.82 15.67
N THR A 84 3.29 -8.94 14.95
CA THR A 84 4.58 -9.53 14.54
C THR A 84 5.40 -8.52 13.75
N TYR A 85 4.79 -7.84 12.78
CA TYR A 85 5.44 -6.79 12.01
C TYR A 85 5.94 -5.63 12.88
N ALA A 86 5.11 -5.15 13.82
CA ALA A 86 5.49 -4.06 14.72
C ALA A 86 6.66 -4.44 15.64
N ILE A 87 6.69 -5.68 16.13
CA ILE A 87 7.81 -6.21 16.94
C ILE A 87 9.08 -6.28 16.10
N GLN A 88 9.01 -6.75 14.86
CA GLN A 88 10.14 -6.75 13.91
C GLN A 88 10.67 -5.32 13.63
N LYS A 89 9.82 -4.30 13.77
CA LYS A 89 10.19 -2.87 13.64
C LYS A 89 10.68 -2.26 14.95
N GLY A 90 10.85 -3.06 16.01
CA GLY A 90 11.44 -2.63 17.28
C GLY A 90 10.43 -2.22 18.35
N GLN A 91 9.13 -2.43 18.16
CA GLN A 91 8.16 -2.27 19.24
C GLN A 91 8.26 -3.44 20.24
N SER A 92 8.05 -3.17 21.54
CA SER A 92 8.01 -4.25 22.53
C SER A 92 6.71 -5.06 22.43
N ALA A 93 6.74 -6.33 22.81
CA ALA A 93 5.55 -7.18 22.82
C ALA A 93 4.43 -6.58 23.71
N GLU A 94 4.80 -5.99 24.87
CA GLU A 94 3.86 -5.33 25.77
C GLU A 94 3.19 -4.10 25.12
N SER A 95 3.93 -3.34 24.27
CA SER A 95 3.39 -2.14 23.61
C SER A 95 2.41 -2.45 22.48
N VAL A 96 2.38 -3.66 21.98
CA VAL A 96 1.48 -4.11 20.91
C VAL A 96 0.33 -4.98 21.44
N GLU A 97 0.38 -5.36 22.71
CA GLU A 97 -0.70 -6.11 23.35
C GLU A 97 -1.99 -5.29 23.35
N GLY A 98 -3.11 -5.91 22.99
CA GLY A 98 -4.42 -5.26 22.91
C GLY A 98 -4.62 -4.30 21.74
N LYS A 99 -3.61 -4.08 20.90
CA LYS A 99 -3.77 -3.26 19.69
C LYS A 99 -4.56 -3.97 18.60
N GLU A 100 -5.35 -3.17 17.88
CA GLU A 100 -6.11 -3.58 16.73
C GLU A 100 -5.39 -3.13 15.42
N PRO A 101 -5.74 -3.67 14.24
CA PRO A 101 -5.13 -3.28 12.98
C PRO A 101 -5.12 -1.78 12.72
N GLU A 102 -6.15 -1.04 13.14
CA GLU A 102 -6.26 0.42 13.00
C GLU A 102 -5.21 1.21 13.79
N ASP A 103 -4.65 0.59 14.83
CA ASP A 103 -3.55 1.20 15.62
C ASP A 103 -2.20 1.11 14.88
N PHE A 104 -2.09 0.23 13.90
CA PHE A 104 -0.88 0.04 13.08
C PHE A 104 -0.99 0.69 11.71
N ILE A 105 -2.20 0.69 11.12
CA ILE A 105 -2.48 1.20 9.78
C ILE A 105 -3.42 2.40 9.90
N HIS A 106 -2.84 3.60 9.80
CA HIS A 106 -3.62 4.84 9.88
C HIS A 106 -4.61 4.97 8.72
N GLY A 107 -5.84 5.35 9.02
CA GLY A 107 -6.87 5.59 8.01
C GLY A 107 -7.61 4.34 7.53
N LEU A 108 -7.38 3.17 8.17
CA LEU A 108 -8.07 1.92 7.83
C LEU A 108 -9.57 2.02 8.12
N GLN A 109 -10.39 1.60 7.16
CA GLN A 109 -11.85 1.65 7.20
C GLN A 109 -12.43 0.27 6.91
N TYR A 110 -13.53 -0.05 7.59
CA TYR A 110 -14.31 -1.28 7.39
C TYR A 110 -15.70 -0.97 6.84
N GLY A 111 -16.27 -1.92 6.11
CA GLY A 111 -17.63 -1.79 5.55
C GLY A 111 -17.75 -0.82 4.38
N GLY A 112 -16.62 -0.36 3.81
CA GLY A 112 -16.59 0.46 2.60
C GLY A 112 -16.78 -0.37 1.33
N GLU A 113 -17.00 0.33 0.20
CA GLU A 113 -17.04 -0.31 -1.13
C GLU A 113 -15.64 -0.85 -1.48
N LEU A 114 -15.58 -2.13 -1.86
CA LEU A 114 -14.35 -2.80 -2.25
C LEU A 114 -14.12 -2.81 -3.78
N TYR A 115 -15.18 -2.75 -4.60
CA TYR A 115 -15.06 -2.69 -6.07
C TYR A 115 -14.84 -1.26 -6.56
N ARG A 116 -13.62 -0.78 -6.36
CA ARG A 116 -13.21 0.62 -6.54
C ARG A 116 -12.44 0.84 -7.84
N ASP A 117 -12.39 2.10 -8.28
CA ASP A 117 -11.63 2.56 -9.46
C ASP A 117 -10.57 3.63 -9.13
N ASP A 118 -10.26 3.79 -7.83
CA ASP A 118 -9.31 4.81 -7.34
C ASP A 118 -8.12 4.21 -6.58
N LEU A 119 -7.74 2.96 -6.90
CA LEU A 119 -6.71 2.24 -6.16
C LEU A 119 -5.30 2.54 -6.66
N ASN A 120 -4.40 2.87 -5.72
CA ASN A 120 -2.96 2.97 -5.92
C ASN A 120 -2.29 1.59 -5.90
N LYS A 121 -2.69 0.75 -4.97
CA LYS A 121 -2.23 -0.64 -4.79
C LYS A 121 -3.18 -1.42 -3.88
N VAL A 122 -2.95 -2.73 -3.78
CA VAL A 122 -3.67 -3.62 -2.87
C VAL A 122 -2.66 -4.35 -2.01
N SER A 123 -2.86 -4.38 -0.70
CA SER A 123 -2.04 -5.14 0.25
C SER A 123 -2.85 -6.26 0.89
N PHE A 124 -2.22 -7.41 1.13
CA PHE A 124 -2.89 -8.58 1.71
C PHE A 124 -1.97 -9.35 2.64
N VAL A 125 -2.57 -10.05 3.61
CA VAL A 125 -1.86 -10.93 4.54
C VAL A 125 -1.47 -12.21 3.81
N LEU A 126 -0.22 -12.64 3.92
CA LEU A 126 0.22 -13.92 3.40
C LEU A 126 -0.03 -15.01 4.44
N GLU A 127 -0.76 -16.05 4.07
CA GLU A 127 -0.84 -17.30 4.84
C GLU A 127 0.43 -18.15 4.60
N SER A 128 1.00 -18.00 3.40
CA SER A 128 2.27 -18.60 3.01
C SER A 128 2.94 -17.78 1.89
N TYR A 129 4.23 -18.00 1.66
CA TYR A 129 4.93 -17.37 0.53
C TYR A 129 4.36 -17.79 -0.83
N GLN A 130 3.67 -18.94 -0.90
CA GLN A 130 3.01 -19.39 -2.12
C GLN A 130 1.93 -18.42 -2.58
N ASP A 131 1.21 -17.74 -1.66
CA ASP A 131 0.21 -16.74 -2.02
C ASP A 131 0.79 -15.56 -2.81
N HIS A 132 2.03 -15.17 -2.48
CA HIS A 132 2.76 -14.18 -3.27
C HIS A 132 3.10 -14.71 -4.67
N LEU A 133 3.59 -15.93 -4.79
CA LEU A 133 3.91 -16.53 -6.09
C LEU A 133 2.66 -16.67 -6.96
N ASP A 134 1.58 -17.13 -6.37
CA ASP A 134 0.29 -17.26 -7.05
C ASP A 134 -0.28 -15.90 -7.49
N SER A 135 -0.14 -14.86 -6.67
CA SER A 135 -0.58 -13.50 -7.03
C SER A 135 0.20 -12.95 -8.22
N LYS A 136 1.50 -13.24 -8.29
CA LYS A 136 2.36 -12.86 -9.41
C LYS A 136 1.96 -13.56 -10.72
N GLU A 137 1.55 -14.82 -10.62
CA GLU A 137 1.07 -15.60 -11.77
C GLU A 137 -0.32 -15.14 -12.22
N ALA A 138 -1.22 -14.87 -11.25
CA ALA A 138 -2.59 -14.44 -11.53
C ALA A 138 -2.67 -13.04 -12.17
N PHE A 139 -1.73 -12.13 -11.83
CA PHE A 139 -1.73 -10.74 -12.26
C PHE A 139 -0.41 -10.34 -12.96
N PRO A 140 -0.06 -10.95 -14.11
CA PRO A 140 1.22 -10.70 -14.78
C PRO A 140 1.37 -9.27 -15.33
N GLN A 141 0.27 -8.52 -15.44
CA GLN A 141 0.24 -7.10 -15.83
C GLN A 141 0.56 -6.15 -14.66
N LEU A 142 0.55 -6.65 -13.43
CA LEU A 142 0.90 -5.90 -12.22
C LEU A 142 2.27 -6.34 -11.67
N GLU A 143 2.82 -5.55 -10.77
CA GLU A 143 4.02 -5.91 -10.01
C GLU A 143 3.61 -6.42 -8.64
N ALA A 144 4.01 -7.65 -8.31
CA ALA A 144 3.79 -8.26 -7.01
C ALA A 144 5.03 -8.12 -6.14
N HIS A 145 4.90 -7.51 -4.98
CA HIS A 145 5.95 -7.38 -3.97
C HIS A 145 5.57 -8.04 -2.65
N THR A 146 6.53 -8.10 -1.74
CA THR A 146 6.31 -8.54 -0.36
C THR A 146 6.92 -7.54 0.62
N TRP A 147 6.37 -7.47 1.82
CA TRP A 147 6.90 -6.67 2.92
C TRP A 147 6.68 -7.35 4.28
N GLY A 148 7.30 -6.79 5.33
CA GLY A 148 7.27 -7.42 6.65
C GLY A 148 8.16 -8.66 6.77
N GLY A 149 9.20 -8.76 5.94
CA GLY A 149 10.11 -9.90 5.87
C GLY A 149 10.70 -10.07 4.48
N ARG A 150 11.39 -11.19 4.24
CA ARG A 150 11.96 -11.53 2.92
C ARG A 150 11.73 -13.01 2.60
N GLY A 151 11.34 -13.30 1.36
CA GLY A 151 11.04 -14.67 0.94
C GLY A 151 9.98 -15.29 1.84
N GLU A 152 10.20 -16.50 2.30
CA GLU A 152 9.25 -17.26 3.15
C GLU A 152 8.93 -16.60 4.50
N THR A 153 9.70 -15.58 4.91
CA THR A 153 9.43 -14.83 6.15
C THR A 153 8.61 -13.57 5.93
N ALA A 154 8.24 -13.29 4.69
CA ALA A 154 7.39 -12.14 4.38
C ALA A 154 6.00 -12.31 5.00
N LEU A 155 5.47 -11.26 5.57
CA LEU A 155 4.17 -11.27 6.26
C LEU A 155 3.04 -10.81 5.35
N PHE A 156 3.35 -9.96 4.38
CA PHE A 156 2.37 -9.33 3.50
C PHE A 156 2.83 -9.41 2.04
N GLY A 157 1.84 -9.54 1.15
CA GLY A 157 1.97 -9.28 -0.27
C GLY A 157 1.35 -7.95 -0.65
N ASP A 158 1.81 -7.33 -1.75
CA ASP A 158 1.11 -6.25 -2.39
C ASP A 158 1.10 -6.39 -3.93
N LEU A 159 0.10 -5.81 -4.56
CA LEU A 159 -0.06 -5.69 -6.00
C LEU A 159 -0.14 -4.21 -6.37
N GLY A 160 0.77 -3.76 -7.21
CA GLY A 160 0.84 -2.39 -7.69
C GLY A 160 1.16 -2.32 -9.18
N PHE A 161 1.54 -1.14 -9.64
CA PHE A 161 1.87 -0.97 -11.06
C PHE A 161 3.21 -1.61 -11.41
N LYS A 162 3.22 -2.25 -12.56
CA LYS A 162 4.45 -2.65 -13.24
C LYS A 162 5.12 -1.43 -13.86
N ASP A 163 6.45 -1.36 -13.75
CA ASP A 163 7.28 -0.27 -14.32
C ASP A 163 7.06 1.12 -13.70
N ILE A 164 6.17 1.26 -12.71
CA ILE A 164 5.97 2.47 -11.92
C ILE A 164 6.61 2.27 -10.55
N ASN A 165 7.60 3.10 -10.26
CA ASN A 165 8.34 3.04 -9.00
C ASN A 165 8.75 4.45 -8.55
N LYS A 166 9.33 4.53 -7.36
CA LYS A 166 9.77 5.81 -6.77
C LYS A 166 10.77 6.56 -7.64
N ALA A 167 11.64 5.86 -8.38
CA ALA A 167 12.60 6.50 -9.26
C ALA A 167 11.92 7.16 -10.46
N HIS A 168 10.96 6.49 -11.10
CA HIS A 168 10.14 7.07 -12.15
C HIS A 168 9.38 8.31 -11.65
N ALA A 169 8.76 8.21 -10.48
CA ALA A 169 8.01 9.33 -9.89
C ALA A 169 8.91 10.53 -9.53
N ILE A 170 10.16 10.28 -9.11
CA ILE A 170 11.15 11.34 -8.91
C ILE A 170 11.47 12.02 -10.24
N ASP A 171 11.63 11.28 -11.34
CA ASP A 171 11.89 11.88 -12.65
C ASP A 171 10.72 12.79 -13.10
N VAL A 172 9.47 12.37 -12.90
CA VAL A 172 8.29 13.20 -13.17
C VAL A 172 8.33 14.52 -12.39
N LEU A 173 8.68 14.46 -11.10
CA LEU A 173 8.81 15.65 -10.27
C LEU A 173 9.97 16.55 -10.73
N LEU A 174 11.14 15.97 -11.03
CA LEU A 174 12.31 16.71 -11.49
C LEU A 174 12.06 17.40 -12.83
N GLU A 175 11.40 16.73 -13.76
CA GLU A 175 11.01 17.32 -15.05
C GLU A 175 10.09 18.54 -14.84
N TYR A 176 9.10 18.43 -13.97
CA TYR A 176 8.20 19.53 -13.62
C TYR A 176 8.97 20.73 -13.00
N LEU A 177 9.94 20.45 -12.14
CA LEU A 177 10.76 21.48 -11.47
C LEU A 177 11.88 22.04 -12.35
N GLY A 178 12.14 21.49 -13.54
CA GLY A 178 13.26 21.84 -14.39
C GLY A 178 14.62 21.47 -13.78
N ALA A 179 14.65 20.52 -12.85
CA ALA A 179 15.83 20.04 -12.13
C ALA A 179 16.38 18.74 -12.72
N LYS A 180 17.60 18.39 -12.36
CA LYS A 180 18.25 17.14 -12.79
C LYS A 180 18.52 16.23 -11.59
N ARG A 181 18.65 14.92 -11.82
CA ARG A 181 18.98 13.93 -10.76
C ARG A 181 20.28 14.28 -10.00
N LEU A 182 21.21 15.00 -10.64
CA LEU A 182 22.46 15.45 -10.00
C LEU A 182 22.26 16.62 -9.04
N ASP A 183 21.08 17.24 -9.03
CA ASP A 183 20.73 18.38 -8.17
C ASP A 183 20.03 17.91 -6.87
N THR A 184 19.87 16.57 -6.67
CA THR A 184 19.12 15.97 -5.55
C THR A 184 20.02 15.19 -4.59
#